data_ce1d02e8053dd5f42d970bf857054540
#
_entry.id   ce1d02e8053dd5f42d970bf857054540
#
_cell.length_a   1.000
_cell.length_b   1.000
_cell.length_c   1.000
_cell.angle_alpha   90.00
_cell.angle_beta   90.00
_cell.angle_gamma   90.00
#
_symmetry.space_group_name_H-M   'P 1'
#
loop_
_entity.id
_entity.type
_entity.pdbx_description
1 polymer ?
#
loop_
_entity_poly.entity_id
_entity_poly.type
_entity_poly.pdbx_seq_one_letter_code
_entity_poly.pdbx_strand_id
1 'polypeptide(L)'
;DMARARGGTFLLRIEDIDQSRSRPAWEAQIFDDLHWLGITWDESVMRQSERMPVYRAALATLWDNGLAFACTCSRRDILAATSAPQEGQPSVGPDGTIYPGTCRNKTVQSTQPDDAAIRLNINAAVAALRADFPLSFQESLHDVARTVECNPTDLTDDIGDIVLSRKDMGTSYHMSVVLDDAAQNITDVVRGEDLFDATKIHVVLQHLLKLPTPHYHHHPLIRDDTGKRLAKRDDARAIRTYRDDGACPADIRKMVGL
;
A
#
# COMPACT_ATOMS: atom_id res chain seq x y z
N ASP A 1 20.72 -2.60 1.76
CA ASP A 1 21.63 -3.30 2.68
C ASP A 1 21.14 -4.74 2.96
N MET A 2 19.90 -4.97 3.41
CA MET A 2 19.37 -6.30 3.74
C MET A 2 19.54 -7.32 2.60
N ALA A 3 19.10 -6.99 1.37
CA ALA A 3 19.25 -7.90 0.22
C ALA A 3 20.71 -8.27 -0.01
N ARG A 4 21.61 -7.28 -0.01
CA ARG A 4 23.06 -7.50 -0.20
C ARG A 4 23.67 -8.36 0.92
N ALA A 5 23.32 -8.08 2.17
CA ALA A 5 23.81 -8.86 3.32
C ALA A 5 23.40 -10.33 3.28
N ARG A 6 22.27 -10.64 2.66
CA ARG A 6 21.73 -12.00 2.50
C ARG A 6 22.08 -12.66 1.16
N GLY A 7 22.86 -11.99 0.29
CA GLY A 7 23.13 -12.46 -1.08
C GLY A 7 21.89 -12.52 -1.97
N GLY A 8 20.89 -11.71 -1.65
CA GLY A 8 19.64 -11.64 -2.38
C GLY A 8 19.67 -10.62 -3.51
N THR A 9 18.57 -10.57 -4.26
CA THR A 9 18.31 -9.64 -5.37
C THR A 9 17.60 -8.38 -4.85
N PHE A 10 18.01 -7.21 -5.30
CA PHE A 10 17.36 -5.95 -5.01
C PHE A 10 16.73 -5.39 -6.28
N LEU A 11 15.41 -5.20 -6.27
CA LEU A 11 14.64 -4.72 -7.40
C LEU A 11 14.17 -3.28 -7.19
N LEU A 12 14.06 -2.53 -8.28
CA LEU A 12 13.50 -1.18 -8.28
C LEU A 12 12.17 -1.18 -9.03
N ARG A 13 11.15 -0.59 -8.40
CA ARG A 13 9.82 -0.37 -8.99
C ARG A 13 9.45 1.10 -8.92
N ILE A 14 8.95 1.62 -10.02
CA ILE A 14 8.38 2.97 -10.11
C ILE A 14 6.87 2.87 -9.90
N GLU A 15 6.38 3.47 -8.83
CA GLU A 15 4.96 3.47 -8.45
C GLU A 15 4.25 4.69 -9.03
N ASP A 16 4.03 4.67 -10.34
CA ASP A 16 3.52 5.75 -11.16
C ASP A 16 2.05 5.56 -11.59
N ILE A 17 1.24 4.87 -10.80
CA ILE A 17 -0.19 4.66 -11.09
C ILE A 17 -0.97 5.99 -11.20
N ASP A 18 -0.59 7.01 -10.44
CA ASP A 18 -1.15 8.36 -10.57
C ASP A 18 -0.40 9.15 -11.66
N GLN A 19 -0.79 8.93 -12.91
CA GLN A 19 -0.20 9.58 -14.08
C GLN A 19 -0.36 11.11 -14.07
N SER A 20 -1.34 11.65 -13.34
CA SER A 20 -1.52 13.11 -13.22
C SER A 20 -0.41 13.76 -12.39
N ARG A 21 0.21 13.01 -11.49
CA ARG A 21 1.29 13.44 -10.59
C ARG A 21 2.66 12.88 -10.97
N SER A 22 2.70 11.88 -11.83
CA SER A 22 3.95 11.28 -12.28
C SER A 22 4.56 12.10 -13.41
N ARG A 23 5.88 12.30 -13.37
CA ARG A 23 6.64 13.06 -14.37
C ARG A 23 7.94 12.33 -14.71
N PRO A 24 8.30 12.21 -16.01
CA PRO A 24 9.57 11.58 -16.40
C PRO A 24 10.81 12.23 -15.74
N ALA A 25 10.77 13.52 -15.51
CA ALA A 25 11.87 14.24 -14.83
C ALA A 25 12.07 13.79 -13.38
N TRP A 26 10.99 13.40 -12.68
CA TRP A 26 11.08 12.89 -11.31
C TRP A 26 11.59 11.44 -11.28
N GLU A 27 11.24 10.63 -12.26
CA GLU A 27 11.81 9.29 -12.41
C GLU A 27 13.32 9.37 -12.67
N ALA A 28 13.75 10.25 -13.59
CA ALA A 28 15.16 10.48 -13.83
C ALA A 28 15.90 10.94 -12.56
N GLN A 29 15.29 11.81 -11.75
CA GLN A 29 15.83 12.24 -10.47
C GLN A 29 15.94 11.09 -9.46
N ILE A 30 14.96 10.19 -9.39
CA ILE A 30 15.02 8.99 -8.53
C ILE A 30 16.25 8.16 -8.89
N PHE A 31 16.49 7.92 -10.17
CA PHE A 31 17.65 7.15 -10.63
C PHE A 31 18.98 7.87 -10.29
N ASP A 32 19.06 9.19 -10.51
CA ASP A 32 20.25 9.98 -10.17
C ASP A 32 20.54 9.97 -8.67
N ASP A 33 19.51 10.16 -7.84
CA ASP A 33 19.63 10.14 -6.37
C ASP A 33 20.05 8.74 -5.86
N LEU A 34 19.47 7.66 -6.39
CA LEU A 34 19.85 6.29 -6.02
C LEU A 34 21.29 5.97 -6.42
N HIS A 35 21.71 6.32 -7.64
CA HIS A 35 23.08 6.13 -8.10
C HIS A 35 24.07 6.93 -7.25
N TRP A 36 23.74 8.19 -6.94
CA TRP A 36 24.59 9.02 -6.06
C TRP A 36 24.73 8.40 -4.67
N LEU A 37 23.68 7.79 -4.12
CA LEU A 37 23.72 7.05 -2.85
C LEU A 37 24.50 5.73 -2.94
N GLY A 38 24.97 5.33 -4.12
CA GLY A 38 25.64 4.05 -4.36
C GLY A 38 24.67 2.86 -4.35
N ILE A 39 23.37 3.11 -4.55
CA ILE A 39 22.34 2.07 -4.61
C ILE A 39 22.17 1.62 -6.06
N THR A 40 22.31 0.33 -6.29
CA THR A 40 22.10 -0.33 -7.58
C THR A 40 21.05 -1.42 -7.43
N TRP A 41 20.38 -1.75 -8.53
CA TRP A 41 19.38 -2.81 -8.61
C TRP A 41 19.76 -3.83 -9.71
N ASP A 42 19.21 -5.03 -9.61
CA ASP A 42 19.75 -6.19 -10.36
C ASP A 42 19.00 -6.50 -11.65
N GLU A 43 17.76 -5.97 -11.81
CA GLU A 43 16.93 -6.27 -12.98
C GLU A 43 16.34 -4.98 -13.61
N SER A 44 15.61 -5.15 -14.72
CA SER A 44 14.90 -4.04 -15.34
C SER A 44 13.85 -3.43 -14.41
N VAL A 45 13.75 -2.11 -14.43
CA VAL A 45 12.82 -1.37 -13.59
C VAL A 45 11.38 -1.64 -14.03
N MET A 46 10.56 -2.12 -13.12
CA MET A 46 9.12 -2.26 -13.33
C MET A 46 8.42 -0.91 -13.13
N ARG A 47 7.49 -0.57 -14.03
CA ARG A 47 6.61 0.59 -13.87
C ARG A 47 5.17 0.14 -13.72
N GLN A 48 4.49 0.64 -12.70
CA GLN A 48 3.11 0.24 -12.42
C GLN A 48 2.15 0.69 -13.52
N SER A 49 2.40 1.83 -14.15
CA SER A 49 1.59 2.31 -15.29
C SER A 49 1.53 1.34 -16.46
N GLU A 50 2.56 0.51 -16.65
CA GLU A 50 2.63 -0.50 -17.71
C GLU A 50 1.87 -1.78 -17.35
N ARG A 51 1.39 -1.91 -16.11
CA ARG A 51 0.77 -3.13 -15.57
C ARG A 51 -0.75 -3.06 -15.41
N MET A 52 -1.38 -2.00 -15.88
CA MET A 52 -2.84 -1.80 -15.78
C MET A 52 -3.69 -3.01 -16.23
N PRO A 53 -3.33 -3.78 -17.28
CA PRO A 53 -4.08 -4.98 -17.65
C PRO A 53 -4.09 -6.05 -16.54
N VAL A 54 -2.99 -6.23 -15.80
CA VAL A 54 -2.87 -7.18 -14.68
C VAL A 54 -3.80 -6.76 -13.54
N TYR A 55 -3.79 -5.47 -13.19
CA TYR A 55 -4.64 -4.94 -12.12
C TYR A 55 -6.13 -5.08 -12.45
N ARG A 56 -6.51 -4.80 -13.70
CA ARG A 56 -7.90 -4.98 -14.16
C ARG A 56 -8.34 -6.44 -14.11
N ALA A 57 -7.49 -7.37 -14.52
CA ALA A 57 -7.81 -8.81 -14.48
C ALA A 57 -8.02 -9.30 -13.03
N ALA A 58 -7.16 -8.89 -12.10
CA ALA A 58 -7.32 -9.22 -10.69
C ALA A 58 -8.58 -8.58 -10.08
N LEU A 59 -8.87 -7.33 -10.43
CA LEU A 59 -10.07 -6.63 -10.00
C LEU A 59 -11.34 -7.33 -10.53
N ALA A 60 -11.35 -7.75 -11.80
CA ALA A 60 -12.45 -8.52 -12.40
C ALA A 60 -12.64 -9.85 -11.66
N THR A 61 -11.56 -10.53 -11.30
CA THR A 61 -11.65 -11.76 -10.49
C THR A 61 -12.36 -11.54 -9.15
N LEU A 62 -12.03 -10.46 -8.43
CA LEU A 62 -12.69 -10.12 -7.17
C LEU A 62 -14.16 -9.72 -7.39
N TRP A 63 -14.45 -9.01 -8.48
CA TRP A 63 -15.81 -8.61 -8.85
C TRP A 63 -16.68 -9.81 -9.17
N ASP A 64 -16.23 -10.71 -10.04
CA ASP A 64 -16.97 -11.88 -10.50
C ASP A 64 -17.25 -12.87 -9.36
N ASN A 65 -16.38 -12.90 -8.34
CA ASN A 65 -16.57 -13.67 -7.12
C ASN A 65 -17.49 -12.98 -6.08
N GLY A 66 -18.07 -11.81 -6.40
CA GLY A 66 -18.95 -11.07 -5.49
C GLY A 66 -18.22 -10.44 -4.28
N LEU A 67 -16.90 -10.31 -4.35
CA LEU A 67 -16.06 -9.76 -3.28
C LEU A 67 -15.89 -8.25 -3.37
N ALA A 68 -16.36 -7.62 -4.44
CA ALA A 68 -16.21 -6.19 -4.67
C ALA A 68 -17.55 -5.55 -5.07
N PHE A 69 -17.67 -4.25 -4.84
CA PHE A 69 -18.84 -3.45 -5.20
C PHE A 69 -18.47 -2.04 -5.65
N ALA A 70 -19.34 -1.44 -6.45
CA ALA A 70 -19.18 -0.07 -6.92
C ALA A 70 -19.58 0.95 -5.85
N CYS A 71 -18.77 2.00 -5.69
CA CYS A 71 -19.00 3.09 -4.75
C CYS A 71 -18.94 4.44 -5.46
N THR A 72 -20.03 5.18 -5.41
CA THR A 72 -20.16 6.52 -5.98
C THR A 72 -20.00 7.65 -4.95
N CYS A 73 -19.75 7.32 -3.68
CA CYS A 73 -19.59 8.30 -2.61
C CYS A 73 -18.35 9.17 -2.84
N SER A 74 -18.53 10.49 -2.71
CA SER A 74 -17.42 11.41 -2.53
C SER A 74 -16.84 11.32 -1.10
N ARG A 75 -15.66 11.91 -0.88
CA ARG A 75 -15.10 12.05 0.49
C ARG A 75 -16.06 12.76 1.44
N ARG A 76 -16.78 13.77 0.94
CA ARG A 76 -17.76 14.53 1.71
C ARG A 76 -18.94 13.64 2.14
N ASP A 77 -19.43 12.78 1.25
CA ASP A 77 -20.53 11.86 1.55
C ASP A 77 -20.12 10.84 2.63
N ILE A 78 -18.89 10.33 2.56
CA ILE A 78 -18.34 9.41 3.57
C ILE A 78 -18.26 10.11 4.93
N LEU A 79 -17.67 11.30 4.99
CA LEU A 79 -17.58 12.09 6.23
C LEU A 79 -18.95 12.44 6.79
N ALA A 80 -19.90 12.83 5.95
CA ALA A 80 -21.27 13.13 6.39
C ALA A 80 -21.97 11.90 6.98
N ALA A 81 -21.77 10.72 6.36
CA ALA A 81 -22.34 9.46 6.85
C ALA A 81 -21.73 9.00 8.18
N THR A 82 -20.44 9.26 8.41
CA THR A 82 -19.74 8.92 9.66
C THR A 82 -19.95 9.96 10.77
N SER A 83 -20.37 11.20 10.42
CA SER A 83 -20.65 12.29 11.37
C SER A 83 -22.12 12.35 11.80
N ALA A 84 -22.99 11.45 11.30
CA ALA A 84 -24.36 11.34 11.77
C ALA A 84 -24.36 10.99 13.28
N PRO A 85 -25.34 11.48 14.09
CA PRO A 85 -25.30 11.38 15.55
C PRO A 85 -25.53 9.92 16.01
N GLN A 86 -24.53 9.12 15.88
CA GLN A 86 -24.30 7.89 16.63
C GLN A 86 -23.14 8.19 17.57
N GLU A 87 -23.24 7.76 18.81
CA GLU A 87 -22.22 7.97 19.83
C GLU A 87 -20.86 7.42 19.34
N GLY A 88 -19.94 8.31 18.94
CA GLY A 88 -18.58 7.97 18.58
C GLY A 88 -17.95 8.89 17.53
N GLN A 89 -16.65 9.07 17.64
CA GLN A 89 -15.82 9.68 16.60
C GLN A 89 -15.82 8.79 15.36
N PRO A 90 -15.67 9.34 14.12
CA PRO A 90 -15.45 8.52 12.95
C PRO A 90 -14.25 7.60 13.19
N SER A 91 -14.45 6.29 13.06
CA SER A 91 -13.35 5.34 13.19
C SER A 91 -12.35 5.55 12.06
N VAL A 92 -11.08 5.71 12.42
CA VAL A 92 -9.97 5.89 11.48
C VAL A 92 -9.16 4.60 11.47
N GLY A 93 -9.10 3.97 10.31
CA GLY A 93 -8.29 2.78 10.07
C GLY A 93 -7.00 3.10 9.28
N PRO A 94 -6.25 2.07 8.88
CA PRO A 94 -4.97 2.21 8.18
C PRO A 94 -5.06 2.93 6.83
N ASP A 95 -6.21 2.85 6.14
CA ASP A 95 -6.48 3.53 4.86
C ASP A 95 -7.29 4.84 5.04
N GLY A 96 -7.34 5.39 6.25
CA GLY A 96 -8.09 6.60 6.60
C GLY A 96 -9.45 6.31 7.21
N THR A 97 -10.45 7.17 6.97
CA THR A 97 -11.80 6.99 7.53
C THR A 97 -12.41 5.66 7.07
N ILE A 98 -12.79 4.83 8.03
CA ILE A 98 -13.44 3.55 7.75
C ILE A 98 -14.75 3.81 6.99
N TYR A 99 -14.93 3.12 5.88
CA TYR A 99 -16.09 3.33 5.02
C TYR A 99 -17.37 2.80 5.66
N PRO A 100 -18.45 3.60 5.77
CA PRO A 100 -19.67 3.24 6.50
C PRO A 100 -20.57 2.22 5.78
N GLY A 101 -20.16 1.69 4.62
CA GLY A 101 -20.93 0.68 3.89
C GLY A 101 -22.08 1.22 3.05
N THR A 102 -22.22 2.52 2.86
CA THR A 102 -23.37 3.19 2.19
C THR A 102 -23.74 2.60 0.82
N CYS A 103 -22.77 2.12 0.03
CA CYS A 103 -23.01 1.52 -1.29
C CYS A 103 -22.96 -0.01 -1.29
N ARG A 104 -22.55 -0.66 -0.20
CA ARG A 104 -22.33 -2.11 -0.13
C ARG A 104 -23.54 -2.93 -0.57
N ASN A 105 -24.74 -2.51 -0.19
CA ASN A 105 -25.99 -3.21 -0.44
C ASN A 105 -26.79 -2.64 -1.62
N LYS A 106 -26.19 -1.73 -2.43
CA LYS A 106 -26.85 -1.29 -3.66
C LYS A 106 -26.86 -2.41 -4.68
N THR A 107 -27.85 -2.37 -5.59
CA THR A 107 -28.04 -3.38 -6.63
C THR A 107 -26.72 -3.78 -7.28
N VAL A 108 -26.42 -5.08 -7.23
CA VAL A 108 -25.23 -5.64 -7.87
C VAL A 108 -25.34 -5.42 -9.37
N GLN A 109 -24.41 -4.68 -9.95
CA GLN A 109 -24.29 -4.53 -11.39
C GLN A 109 -23.63 -5.80 -11.95
N SER A 110 -24.13 -6.32 -13.05
CA SER A 110 -23.55 -7.49 -13.73
C SER A 110 -22.17 -7.22 -14.32
N THR A 111 -21.88 -5.94 -14.61
CA THR A 111 -20.59 -5.49 -15.15
C THR A 111 -19.99 -4.44 -14.23
N GLN A 112 -18.67 -4.50 -14.09
CA GLN A 112 -17.92 -3.50 -13.33
C GLN A 112 -18.04 -2.13 -14.03
N PRO A 113 -18.48 -1.06 -13.34
CA PRO A 113 -18.56 0.26 -13.95
C PRO A 113 -17.18 0.94 -14.02
N ASP A 114 -16.96 1.68 -15.10
CA ASP A 114 -15.73 2.45 -15.32
C ASP A 114 -15.75 3.81 -14.61
N ASP A 115 -16.93 4.28 -14.18
CA ASP A 115 -17.13 5.64 -13.65
C ASP A 115 -17.29 5.70 -12.13
N ALA A 116 -17.06 4.61 -11.43
CA ALA A 116 -17.14 4.50 -9.97
C ALA A 116 -15.84 3.99 -9.36
N ALA A 117 -15.61 4.28 -8.08
CA ALA A 117 -14.62 3.58 -7.31
C ALA A 117 -15.10 2.14 -7.02
N ILE A 118 -14.18 1.19 -7.02
CA ILE A 118 -14.49 -0.20 -6.64
C ILE A 118 -13.88 -0.46 -5.27
N ARG A 119 -14.71 -0.99 -4.37
CA ARG A 119 -14.29 -1.35 -3.01
C ARG A 119 -14.38 -2.85 -2.77
N LEU A 120 -13.48 -3.35 -1.94
CA LEU A 120 -13.60 -4.69 -1.37
C LEU A 120 -14.79 -4.70 -0.40
N ASN A 121 -15.67 -5.68 -0.51
CA ASN A 121 -16.66 -5.98 0.52
C ASN A 121 -15.98 -6.80 1.61
N ILE A 122 -15.58 -6.15 2.68
CA ILE A 122 -14.79 -6.82 3.74
C ILE A 122 -15.55 -7.97 4.38
N ASN A 123 -16.88 -7.86 4.54
CA ASN A 123 -17.68 -8.93 5.11
C ASN A 123 -17.73 -10.16 4.18
N ALA A 124 -17.84 -9.94 2.87
CA ALA A 124 -17.77 -11.02 1.90
C ALA A 124 -16.38 -11.66 1.84
N ALA A 125 -15.32 -10.84 1.93
CA ALA A 125 -13.94 -11.31 2.00
C ALA A 125 -13.68 -12.19 3.22
N VAL A 126 -14.12 -11.76 4.41
CA VAL A 126 -14.03 -12.55 5.66
C VAL A 126 -14.80 -13.86 5.53
N ALA A 127 -16.00 -13.82 4.95
CA ALA A 127 -16.80 -15.05 4.74
C ALA A 127 -16.11 -16.02 3.77
N ALA A 128 -15.51 -15.51 2.69
CA ALA A 128 -14.78 -16.33 1.71
C ALA A 128 -13.51 -16.97 2.29
N LEU A 129 -12.82 -16.27 3.21
CA LEU A 129 -11.59 -16.75 3.85
C LEU A 129 -11.84 -17.46 5.20
N ARG A 130 -13.08 -17.81 5.51
CA ARG A 130 -13.46 -18.34 6.83
C ARG A 130 -12.61 -19.53 7.29
N ALA A 131 -12.22 -20.39 6.37
CA ALA A 131 -11.42 -21.58 6.68
C ALA A 131 -9.93 -21.29 6.88
N ASP A 132 -9.45 -20.13 6.43
CA ASP A 132 -8.04 -19.75 6.45
C ASP A 132 -7.67 -18.95 7.71
N PHE A 133 -8.66 -18.50 8.49
CA PHE A 133 -8.41 -17.72 9.71
C PHE A 133 -7.85 -18.55 10.88
N PRO A 134 -6.94 -17.95 11.69
CA PRO A 134 -6.39 -16.60 11.54
C PRO A 134 -5.42 -16.49 10.37
N LEU A 135 -5.58 -15.43 9.54
CA LEU A 135 -4.55 -15.11 8.56
C LEU A 135 -3.31 -14.60 9.31
N SER A 136 -2.13 -14.79 8.74
CA SER A 136 -0.92 -14.32 9.42
C SER A 136 0.17 -13.92 8.46
N PHE A 137 1.10 -13.10 8.94
CA PHE A 137 2.34 -12.76 8.25
C PHE A 137 3.51 -12.71 9.23
N GLN A 138 4.71 -12.93 8.68
CA GLN A 138 5.95 -12.78 9.43
C GLN A 138 6.35 -11.30 9.41
N GLU A 139 6.73 -10.78 10.57
CA GLU A 139 7.06 -9.38 10.79
C GLU A 139 8.39 -9.27 11.53
N SER A 140 9.22 -8.31 11.12
CA SER A 140 10.36 -7.84 11.89
C SER A 140 10.20 -6.34 12.13
N LEU A 141 9.77 -5.98 13.31
CA LEU A 141 9.65 -4.60 13.79
C LEU A 141 10.79 -4.33 14.77
N HIS A 142 11.61 -3.31 14.50
CA HIS A 142 12.79 -2.98 15.32
C HIS A 142 13.67 -4.23 15.60
N ASP A 143 13.92 -5.03 14.56
CA ASP A 143 14.71 -6.27 14.59
C ASP A 143 14.11 -7.41 15.47
N VAL A 144 12.88 -7.26 15.94
CA VAL A 144 12.15 -8.30 16.66
C VAL A 144 11.26 -9.06 15.70
N ALA A 145 11.64 -10.32 15.40
CA ALA A 145 10.83 -11.22 14.55
C ALA A 145 9.61 -11.74 15.32
N ARG A 146 8.44 -11.69 14.71
CA ARG A 146 7.18 -12.20 15.26
C ARG A 146 6.22 -12.63 14.16
N THR A 147 5.28 -13.50 14.50
CA THR A 147 4.10 -13.75 13.68
C THR A 147 2.98 -12.81 14.11
N VAL A 148 2.40 -12.09 13.16
CA VAL A 148 1.25 -11.21 13.40
C VAL A 148 0.01 -11.88 12.83
N GLU A 149 -1.00 -12.07 13.66
CA GLU A 149 -2.28 -12.63 13.27
C GLU A 149 -3.26 -11.53 12.86
N CYS A 150 -4.09 -11.82 11.87
CA CYS A 150 -5.18 -10.99 11.41
C CYS A 150 -6.49 -11.75 11.64
N ASN A 151 -7.29 -11.30 12.59
CA ASN A 151 -8.57 -11.91 12.91
C ASN A 151 -9.71 -11.27 12.12
N PRO A 152 -10.86 -11.95 11.95
CA PRO A 152 -12.02 -11.39 11.26
C PRO A 152 -12.46 -10.02 11.81
N THR A 153 -12.43 -9.84 13.13
CA THR A 153 -12.79 -8.58 13.80
C THR A 153 -11.85 -7.42 13.45
N ASP A 154 -10.55 -7.68 13.38
CA ASP A 154 -9.56 -6.66 12.96
C ASP A 154 -9.91 -6.11 11.56
N LEU A 155 -10.39 -6.99 10.67
CA LEU A 155 -10.72 -6.62 9.30
C LEU A 155 -12.04 -5.86 9.20
N THR A 156 -13.07 -6.28 9.94
CA THR A 156 -14.39 -5.65 9.88
C THR A 156 -14.46 -4.33 10.64
N ASP A 157 -13.80 -4.24 11.78
CA ASP A 157 -13.96 -3.13 12.72
C ASP A 157 -12.87 -2.06 12.55
N ASP A 158 -11.63 -2.47 12.25
CA ASP A 158 -10.49 -1.55 12.16
C ASP A 158 -10.14 -1.16 10.71
N ILE A 159 -10.53 -1.96 9.71
CA ILE A 159 -10.18 -1.74 8.30
C ILE A 159 -11.42 -1.37 7.47
N GLY A 160 -12.43 -2.21 7.46
CA GLY A 160 -13.64 -2.01 6.66
C GLY A 160 -13.43 -2.18 5.15
N ASP A 161 -14.34 -1.60 4.35
CA ASP A 161 -14.33 -1.72 2.89
C ASP A 161 -13.29 -0.80 2.25
N ILE A 162 -12.15 -1.34 1.88
CA ILE A 162 -11.03 -0.61 1.25
C ILE A 162 -11.28 -0.34 -0.24
N VAL A 163 -10.59 0.67 -0.78
CA VAL A 163 -10.61 0.96 -2.21
C VAL A 163 -9.66 0.05 -2.97
N LEU A 164 -10.19 -0.75 -3.90
CA LEU A 164 -9.42 -1.60 -4.81
C LEU A 164 -9.07 -0.86 -6.11
N SER A 165 -9.99 -0.01 -6.57
CA SER A 165 -9.78 0.81 -7.76
C SER A 165 -10.41 2.18 -7.59
N ARG A 166 -9.64 3.20 -7.93
CA ARG A 166 -10.11 4.58 -8.02
C ARG A 166 -10.52 4.88 -9.46
N LYS A 167 -11.56 5.68 -9.62
CA LYS A 167 -12.06 6.11 -10.93
C LYS A 167 -10.97 6.76 -11.81
N ASP A 168 -10.11 7.55 -11.21
CA ASP A 168 -9.07 8.35 -11.88
C ASP A 168 -7.79 7.56 -12.18
N MET A 169 -7.56 6.41 -11.50
CA MET A 169 -6.31 5.65 -11.57
C MET A 169 -6.51 4.21 -12.06
N GLY A 170 -7.74 3.68 -12.05
CA GLY A 170 -8.05 2.32 -12.47
C GLY A 170 -7.48 1.21 -11.57
N THR A 171 -6.81 1.58 -10.48
CA THR A 171 -6.29 0.68 -9.44
C THR A 171 -6.13 1.45 -8.13
N SER A 172 -5.59 0.82 -7.09
CA SER A 172 -5.16 1.43 -5.83
C SER A 172 -3.76 0.97 -5.45
N TYR A 173 -3.13 1.68 -4.51
CA TYR A 173 -1.85 1.27 -3.93
C TYR A 173 -1.89 -0.19 -3.43
N HIS A 174 -2.87 -0.54 -2.60
CA HIS A 174 -2.97 -1.88 -2.02
C HIS A 174 -3.08 -2.99 -3.08
N MET A 175 -3.87 -2.74 -4.13
CA MET A 175 -4.06 -3.69 -5.23
C MET A 175 -2.79 -3.86 -6.05
N SER A 176 -2.12 -2.74 -6.39
CA SER A 176 -0.93 -2.76 -7.24
C SER A 176 0.24 -3.46 -6.55
N VAL A 177 0.55 -3.08 -5.30
CA VAL A 177 1.75 -3.60 -4.62
C VAL A 177 1.69 -5.10 -4.40
N VAL A 178 0.55 -5.67 -4.00
CA VAL A 178 0.45 -7.12 -3.76
C VAL A 178 0.60 -7.94 -5.04
N LEU A 179 0.10 -7.43 -6.18
CA LEU A 179 0.22 -8.08 -7.48
C LEU A 179 1.65 -7.97 -8.04
N ASP A 180 2.29 -6.84 -7.82
CA ASP A 180 3.64 -6.59 -8.31
C ASP A 180 4.68 -7.33 -7.48
N ASP A 181 4.53 -7.34 -6.16
CA ASP A 181 5.39 -8.11 -5.27
C ASP A 181 5.34 -9.61 -5.62
N ALA A 182 4.15 -10.15 -5.86
CA ALA A 182 3.99 -11.52 -6.31
C ALA A 182 4.62 -11.77 -7.69
N ALA A 183 4.42 -10.85 -8.66
CA ALA A 183 4.98 -10.97 -10.01
C ALA A 183 6.52 -10.90 -10.03
N GLN A 184 7.11 -10.14 -9.12
CA GLN A 184 8.56 -10.01 -8.94
C GLN A 184 9.14 -11.05 -7.98
N ASN A 185 8.34 -11.99 -7.45
CA ASN A 185 8.73 -12.98 -6.44
C ASN A 185 9.41 -12.35 -5.21
N ILE A 186 8.87 -11.23 -4.73
CA ILE A 186 9.40 -10.54 -3.56
C ILE A 186 9.20 -11.43 -2.32
N THR A 187 10.30 -11.73 -1.64
CA THR A 187 10.31 -12.51 -0.40
C THR A 187 10.30 -11.64 0.85
N ASP A 188 10.87 -10.46 0.74
CA ASP A 188 11.05 -9.51 1.86
C ASP A 188 10.62 -8.10 1.45
N VAL A 189 9.69 -7.50 2.20
CA VAL A 189 9.22 -6.13 2.01
C VAL A 189 9.76 -5.26 3.15
N VAL A 190 10.56 -4.24 2.82
CA VAL A 190 11.10 -3.28 3.80
C VAL A 190 10.43 -1.93 3.62
N ARG A 191 9.81 -1.39 4.67
CA ARG A 191 9.08 -0.12 4.60
C ARG A 191 8.92 0.55 5.97
N GLY A 192 8.38 1.75 6.01
CA GLY A 192 8.13 2.49 7.25
C GLY A 192 7.04 1.85 8.13
N GLU A 193 7.18 1.95 9.45
CA GLU A 193 6.24 1.44 10.45
C GLU A 193 4.83 2.03 10.34
N ASP A 194 4.66 3.17 9.66
CA ASP A 194 3.36 3.78 9.39
C ASP A 194 2.46 2.93 8.45
N LEU A 195 3.04 1.94 7.77
CA LEU A 195 2.33 0.98 6.95
C LEU A 195 2.09 -0.36 7.64
N PHE A 196 2.46 -0.50 8.93
CA PHE A 196 2.30 -1.75 9.65
C PHE A 196 0.84 -2.23 9.68
N ASP A 197 -0.09 -1.39 10.09
CA ASP A 197 -1.51 -1.76 10.15
C ASP A 197 -2.11 -2.03 8.77
N ALA A 198 -1.62 -1.33 7.72
CA ALA A 198 -2.02 -1.56 6.35
C ALA A 198 -1.57 -2.93 5.80
N THR A 199 -0.62 -3.61 6.48
CA THR A 199 -0.18 -4.96 6.09
C THR A 199 -1.32 -5.97 6.15
N LYS A 200 -2.24 -5.84 7.10
CA LYS A 200 -3.43 -6.69 7.18
C LYS A 200 -4.29 -6.63 5.90
N ILE A 201 -4.38 -5.45 5.28
CA ILE A 201 -5.06 -5.27 3.98
C ILE A 201 -4.36 -6.09 2.90
N HIS A 202 -3.02 -6.02 2.85
CA HIS A 202 -2.24 -6.75 1.86
C HIS A 202 -2.39 -8.27 2.04
N VAL A 203 -2.33 -8.75 3.27
CA VAL A 203 -2.50 -10.19 3.59
C VAL A 203 -3.88 -10.70 3.13
N VAL A 204 -4.95 -9.95 3.38
CA VAL A 204 -6.29 -10.30 2.88
C VAL A 204 -6.31 -10.40 1.35
N LEU A 205 -5.77 -9.41 0.65
CA LEU A 205 -5.72 -9.42 -0.81
C LEU A 205 -4.88 -10.56 -1.36
N GLN A 206 -3.73 -10.86 -0.72
CA GLN A 206 -2.88 -11.99 -1.07
C GLN A 206 -3.63 -13.33 -0.96
N HIS A 207 -4.35 -13.56 0.13
CA HIS A 207 -5.14 -14.77 0.31
C HIS A 207 -6.29 -14.86 -0.70
N LEU A 208 -7.07 -13.78 -0.92
CA LEU A 208 -8.16 -13.75 -1.89
C LEU A 208 -7.70 -14.02 -3.33
N LEU A 209 -6.51 -13.52 -3.68
CA LEU A 209 -5.92 -13.65 -5.01
C LEU A 209 -4.96 -14.84 -5.13
N LYS A 210 -4.81 -15.63 -4.06
CA LYS A 210 -3.89 -16.78 -3.98
C LYS A 210 -2.44 -16.43 -4.32
N LEU A 211 -1.98 -15.30 -3.80
CA LEU A 211 -0.63 -14.79 -3.94
C LEU A 211 0.22 -15.17 -2.72
N PRO A 212 1.55 -15.25 -2.85
CA PRO A 212 2.44 -15.46 -1.71
C PRO A 212 2.38 -14.26 -0.76
N THR A 213 2.55 -14.53 0.54
CA THR A 213 2.71 -13.48 1.57
C THR A 213 4.20 -13.34 1.87
N PRO A 214 4.83 -12.19 1.58
CA PRO A 214 6.24 -11.96 1.90
C PRO A 214 6.46 -11.76 3.41
N HIS A 215 7.71 -11.82 3.83
CA HIS A 215 8.12 -11.36 5.15
C HIS A 215 8.18 -9.82 5.14
N TYR A 216 7.58 -9.19 6.14
CA TYR A 216 7.58 -7.74 6.28
C TYR A 216 8.62 -7.28 7.30
N HIS A 217 9.28 -6.17 7.00
CA HIS A 217 10.27 -5.52 7.85
C HIS A 217 9.93 -4.05 7.97
N HIS A 218 9.35 -3.65 9.09
CA HIS A 218 9.00 -2.25 9.33
C HIS A 218 10.13 -1.57 10.11
N HIS A 219 10.63 -0.47 9.56
CA HIS A 219 11.63 0.36 10.20
C HIS A 219 11.00 1.61 10.84
N PRO A 220 11.64 2.21 11.87
CA PRO A 220 11.19 3.47 12.45
C PRO A 220 11.08 4.58 11.41
N LEU A 221 10.14 5.51 11.62
CA LEU A 221 10.02 6.67 10.76
C LEU A 221 11.18 7.63 11.01
N ILE A 222 11.78 8.10 9.92
CA ILE A 222 12.81 9.14 9.99
C ILE A 222 12.12 10.46 10.32
N ARG A 223 12.65 11.15 11.34
CA ARG A 223 12.13 12.41 11.87
C ARG A 223 13.21 13.47 11.81
N ASP A 224 12.80 14.73 11.72
CA ASP A 224 13.70 15.88 11.87
C ASP A 224 14.04 16.14 13.34
N ASP A 225 14.90 17.12 13.58
CA ASP A 225 15.37 17.51 14.93
C ASP A 225 14.23 18.00 15.84
N THR A 226 13.06 18.33 15.28
CA THR A 226 11.85 18.72 16.02
C THR A 226 10.95 17.53 16.32
N GLY A 227 11.32 16.32 15.88
CA GLY A 227 10.52 15.11 16.01
C GLY A 227 9.42 14.95 14.96
N LYS A 228 9.33 15.87 13.97
CA LYS A 228 8.36 15.79 12.88
C LYS A 228 8.83 14.77 11.84
N ARG A 229 7.91 13.91 11.38
CA ARG A 229 8.17 12.95 10.30
C ARG A 229 8.63 13.67 9.02
N LEU A 230 9.68 13.16 8.40
CA LEU A 230 10.09 13.61 7.07
C LEU A 230 9.10 13.08 6.02
N ALA A 231 8.30 13.96 5.43
CA ALA A 231 7.37 13.62 4.37
C ALA A 231 7.31 14.75 3.33
N LYS A 232 7.15 14.40 2.05
CA LYS A 232 7.09 15.36 0.94
C LYS A 232 6.06 16.49 1.15
N ARG A 233 4.92 16.17 1.75
CA ARG A 233 3.86 17.16 2.09
C ARG A 233 4.24 18.13 3.21
N ASP A 234 5.30 17.82 3.95
CA ASP A 234 5.79 18.57 5.11
C ASP A 234 7.11 19.30 4.77
N ASP A 235 7.34 19.61 3.49
CA ASP A 235 8.55 20.27 2.96
C ASP A 235 9.85 19.52 3.31
N ALA A 236 9.80 18.18 3.41
CA ALA A 236 10.99 17.38 3.60
C ALA A 236 12.01 17.69 2.49
N ARG A 237 13.22 17.99 2.92
CA ARG A 237 14.30 18.36 2.05
C ARG A 237 14.66 17.21 1.11
N ALA A 238 14.67 17.47 -0.20
CA ALA A 238 15.05 16.46 -1.19
C ALA A 238 16.53 16.07 -1.05
N ILE A 239 16.89 14.83 -1.37
CA ILE A 239 18.28 14.33 -1.34
C ILE A 239 19.20 15.23 -2.17
N ARG A 240 18.73 15.67 -3.35
CA ARG A 240 19.44 16.61 -4.20
C ARG A 240 19.88 17.89 -3.46
N THR A 241 19.03 18.45 -2.59
CA THR A 241 19.37 19.65 -1.84
C THR A 241 20.51 19.42 -0.86
N TYR A 242 20.56 18.25 -0.20
CA TYR A 242 21.72 17.91 0.65
C TYR A 242 22.98 17.76 -0.17
N ARG A 243 22.88 17.14 -1.35
CA ARG A 243 24.00 17.00 -2.28
C ARG A 243 24.51 18.37 -2.77
N ASP A 244 23.62 19.28 -3.15
CA ASP A 244 23.95 20.64 -3.60
C ASP A 244 24.64 21.46 -2.48
N ASP A 245 24.32 21.18 -1.22
CA ASP A 245 24.96 21.78 -0.04
C ASP A 245 26.25 21.06 0.39
N GLY A 246 26.73 20.11 -0.39
CA GLY A 246 28.01 19.44 -0.19
C GLY A 246 27.97 18.19 0.69
N ALA A 247 26.78 17.66 1.05
CA ALA A 247 26.71 16.39 1.76
C ALA A 247 27.19 15.23 0.87
N CYS A 248 27.82 14.23 1.46
CA CYS A 248 28.16 12.98 0.81
C CYS A 248 27.16 11.85 1.18
N PRO A 249 27.14 10.73 0.46
CA PRO A 249 26.27 9.60 0.77
C PRO A 249 26.40 9.08 2.21
N ALA A 250 27.60 9.10 2.78
CA ALA A 250 27.82 8.68 4.16
C ALA A 250 27.14 9.60 5.18
N ASP A 251 27.05 10.91 4.89
CA ASP A 251 26.33 11.86 5.74
C ASP A 251 24.83 11.52 5.77
N ILE A 252 24.24 11.22 4.59
CA ILE A 252 22.83 10.83 4.50
C ILE A 252 22.57 9.53 5.28
N ARG A 253 23.44 8.52 5.11
CA ARG A 253 23.33 7.24 5.86
C ARG A 253 23.35 7.49 7.36
N LYS A 254 24.27 8.29 7.85
CA LYS A 254 24.37 8.67 9.28
C LYS A 254 23.11 9.39 9.77
N MET A 255 22.52 10.28 8.95
CA MET A 255 21.30 11.02 9.32
C MET A 255 20.09 10.09 9.49
N VAL A 256 20.05 8.97 8.78
CA VAL A 256 18.96 7.98 8.86
C VAL A 256 19.29 6.78 9.75
N GLY A 257 20.44 6.80 10.44
CA GLY A 257 20.82 5.76 11.39
C GLY A 257 21.42 4.49 10.77
N LEU A 258 22.05 4.62 9.58
CA LEU A 258 22.71 3.52 8.84
C LEU A 258 24.23 3.67 8.81
#